data_62efdb0e2358f1a871071ec027465a29
#
_entry.id   62efdb0e2358f1a871071ec027465a29
#
_cell.length_a   1.000
_cell.length_b   1.000
_cell.length_c   1.000
_cell.angle_alpha   90.00
_cell.angle_beta   90.00
_cell.angle_gamma   90.00
#
_symmetry.space_group_name_H-M   'P 1'
#
loop_
_entity.id
_entity.type
_entity.pdbx_description
1 polymer ?
#
loop_
_entity_poly.entity_id
_entity_poly.type
_entity_poly.pdbx_seq_one_letter_code
_entity_poly.pdbx_strand_id
1 'polypeptide(L)'
;MYTLIIDGEKKEYPSDITWEDVAKEYQHKFSSPIAAVSFDGKIRELFKKVSRSGEVKFFTLSDNIGHLTYTRSATMLMMKSICDLFGQDVVNKCRTDFTVGCGLFVNTNDTIEATAENASRIKQRMMEIVEAGTPFMKHSYPLDDALDIFNKRGMEDKVKLFKYRRTSNVNIYEMDGYRDYYYGYMLPNASYVKYFDLINYDTGFMLLLPDKKNPTVVPPFEESRMLYDSFQQSHKWCKYVKIENVGDLNERICSGSMEDLILVQEAEQERRIAEIAAKIASRKGVKFVMIAGPSSSGKTSFSHRLSIQLRTFGLKPHAIGLDDYFVNREDTPRDENGDYNFECIEAIDTKRFNDDMLKLLAGERVELPAFNFKIGKREYHGNYMQLEEDDILVIEGIHGLNPKMSYALPDESKFKIYISALTSINIDEHNRIPTTDARLLRRLVRDARTRGSDARRTLNMWASVRRGEHENIFPFQEEADVMFNSAQIYELALLKQFAEPLLFSIDKDDPSYFEAKRLLKFLDYFLSVPSEFLPNNSICREFVGGSCFNV
;
A
#
# COMPACT_ATOMS: atom_id res chain seq x y z
N MET A 1 -36.03 -24.65 2.13
CA MET A 1 -36.08 -23.41 1.30
C MET A 1 -35.60 -22.25 2.14
N TYR A 2 -34.80 -21.38 1.56
CA TYR A 2 -34.35 -20.11 2.15
C TYR A 2 -34.80 -18.95 1.28
N THR A 3 -35.26 -17.88 1.90
CA THR A 3 -35.65 -16.64 1.20
C THR A 3 -34.45 -15.69 1.21
N LEU A 4 -33.89 -15.38 0.05
CA LEU A 4 -32.86 -14.39 -0.13
C LEU A 4 -33.47 -13.08 -0.62
N ILE A 5 -32.94 -11.97 -0.07
CA ILE A 5 -33.29 -10.61 -0.49
C ILE A 5 -32.10 -10.08 -1.29
N ILE A 6 -32.29 -9.88 -2.59
CA ILE A 6 -31.24 -9.45 -3.53
C ILE A 6 -31.77 -8.21 -4.26
N ASP A 7 -31.09 -7.07 -4.13
CA ASP A 7 -31.53 -5.78 -4.67
C ASP A 7 -32.97 -5.40 -4.28
N GLY A 8 -33.40 -5.79 -3.05
CA GLY A 8 -34.77 -5.57 -2.54
C GLY A 8 -35.81 -6.61 -2.97
N GLU A 9 -35.50 -7.48 -3.92
CA GLU A 9 -36.38 -8.55 -4.39
C GLU A 9 -36.21 -9.81 -3.53
N LYS A 10 -37.34 -10.45 -3.15
CA LYS A 10 -37.34 -11.70 -2.40
C LYS A 10 -37.46 -12.89 -3.35
N LYS A 11 -36.53 -13.85 -3.20
CA LYS A 11 -36.55 -15.09 -3.98
C LYS A 11 -36.24 -16.30 -3.10
N GLU A 12 -36.94 -17.41 -3.32
CA GLU A 12 -36.74 -18.67 -2.59
C GLU A 12 -35.77 -19.58 -3.29
N TYR A 13 -34.88 -20.21 -2.50
CA TYR A 13 -33.87 -21.13 -2.97
C TYR A 13 -33.85 -22.42 -2.14
N PRO A 14 -33.42 -23.57 -2.74
CA PRO A 14 -33.20 -24.81 -2.02
C PRO A 14 -32.17 -24.65 -0.90
N SER A 15 -32.27 -25.47 0.15
CA SER A 15 -31.36 -25.39 1.31
C SER A 15 -29.93 -25.89 1.04
N ASP A 16 -29.70 -26.54 -0.09
CA ASP A 16 -28.40 -27.09 -0.49
C ASP A 16 -27.65 -26.22 -1.53
N ILE A 17 -28.27 -25.12 -1.98
CA ILE A 17 -27.69 -24.21 -2.96
C ILE A 17 -26.40 -23.54 -2.46
N THR A 18 -25.46 -23.34 -3.36
CA THR A 18 -24.22 -22.58 -3.08
C THR A 18 -24.38 -21.10 -3.45
N TRP A 19 -23.52 -20.23 -2.91
CA TRP A 19 -23.45 -18.86 -3.35
C TRP A 19 -23.00 -18.73 -4.81
N GLU A 20 -22.25 -19.70 -5.31
CA GLU A 20 -21.85 -19.77 -6.72
C GLU A 20 -23.04 -19.94 -7.65
N ASP A 21 -23.98 -20.84 -7.30
CA ASP A 21 -25.19 -21.05 -8.08
C ASP A 21 -26.06 -19.80 -8.12
N VAL A 22 -26.23 -19.13 -6.95
CA VAL A 22 -26.92 -17.85 -6.87
C VAL A 22 -26.21 -16.78 -7.70
N ALA A 23 -24.87 -16.67 -7.60
CA ALA A 23 -24.09 -15.69 -8.34
C ALA A 23 -24.18 -15.89 -9.86
N LYS A 24 -24.16 -17.14 -10.34
CA LYS A 24 -24.32 -17.47 -11.78
C LYS A 24 -25.64 -16.97 -12.34
N GLU A 25 -26.71 -17.06 -11.56
CA GLU A 25 -28.03 -16.55 -11.96
C GLU A 25 -28.05 -15.04 -12.14
N TYR A 26 -27.34 -14.30 -11.27
CA TYR A 26 -27.31 -12.82 -11.28
C TYR A 26 -26.15 -12.25 -12.09
N GLN A 27 -25.21 -13.06 -12.59
CA GLN A 27 -24.04 -12.58 -13.33
C GLN A 27 -24.39 -11.67 -14.51
N HIS A 28 -25.52 -11.91 -15.17
CA HIS A 28 -25.97 -11.11 -16.31
C HIS A 28 -26.27 -9.64 -15.97
N LYS A 29 -26.48 -9.31 -14.68
CA LYS A 29 -26.70 -7.93 -14.20
C LYS A 29 -25.38 -7.15 -13.99
N PHE A 30 -24.23 -7.84 -14.07
CA PHE A 30 -22.91 -7.25 -13.79
C PHE A 30 -21.99 -7.39 -14.99
N SER A 31 -21.32 -6.30 -15.36
CA SER A 31 -20.31 -6.28 -16.43
C SER A 31 -19.00 -6.98 -16.04
N SER A 32 -18.75 -7.11 -14.74
CA SER A 32 -17.56 -7.74 -14.17
C SER A 32 -17.93 -9.04 -13.47
N PRO A 33 -17.08 -10.09 -13.50
CA PRO A 33 -17.35 -11.36 -12.82
C PRO A 33 -17.60 -11.18 -11.32
N ILE A 34 -18.63 -11.86 -10.79
CA ILE A 34 -18.90 -11.92 -9.35
C ILE A 34 -17.86 -12.84 -8.69
N ALA A 35 -17.22 -12.36 -7.61
CA ALA A 35 -16.14 -13.04 -6.91
C ALA A 35 -16.46 -13.43 -5.47
N ALA A 36 -17.39 -12.73 -4.82
CA ALA A 36 -17.81 -12.98 -3.45
C ALA A 36 -19.19 -12.41 -3.19
N VAL A 37 -19.81 -12.78 -2.06
CA VAL A 37 -21.06 -12.19 -1.60
C VAL A 37 -20.91 -11.64 -0.18
N SER A 38 -21.65 -10.57 0.13
CA SER A 38 -22.02 -10.22 1.50
C SER A 38 -23.36 -10.84 1.83
N PHE A 39 -23.43 -11.54 2.93
CA PHE A 39 -24.66 -12.10 3.45
C PHE A 39 -24.89 -11.58 4.88
N ASP A 40 -25.93 -10.77 5.07
CA ASP A 40 -26.21 -10.04 6.31
C ASP A 40 -24.95 -9.35 6.88
N GLY A 41 -24.25 -8.59 6.06
CA GLY A 41 -23.03 -7.87 6.46
C GLY A 41 -21.81 -8.75 6.71
N LYS A 42 -21.80 -10.02 6.27
CA LYS A 42 -20.64 -10.92 6.38
C LYS A 42 -20.25 -11.44 5.00
N ILE A 43 -18.98 -11.25 4.64
CA ILE A 43 -18.46 -11.74 3.36
C ILE A 43 -18.39 -13.28 3.37
N ARG A 44 -18.83 -13.89 2.26
CA ARG A 44 -18.81 -15.33 2.01
C ARG A 44 -18.17 -15.63 0.67
N GLU A 45 -17.46 -16.74 0.63
CA GLU A 45 -16.90 -17.32 -0.60
C GLU A 45 -18.02 -18.01 -1.39
N LEU A 46 -17.95 -17.96 -2.70
CA LEU A 46 -19.00 -18.46 -3.58
C LEU A 46 -19.22 -20.00 -3.44
N PHE A 47 -18.20 -20.78 -3.11
CA PHE A 47 -18.33 -22.23 -2.92
C PHE A 47 -19.03 -22.63 -1.60
N LYS A 48 -19.31 -21.70 -0.71
CA LYS A 48 -20.04 -21.98 0.54
C LYS A 48 -21.55 -22.12 0.26
N LYS A 49 -22.20 -23.03 0.99
CA LYS A 49 -23.66 -23.20 0.94
C LYS A 49 -24.37 -22.03 1.63
N VAL A 50 -25.54 -21.70 1.12
CA VAL A 50 -26.50 -20.82 1.80
C VAL A 50 -26.96 -21.54 3.07
N SER A 51 -26.98 -20.85 4.21
CA SER A 51 -27.25 -21.46 5.53
C SER A 51 -28.56 -21.01 6.17
N ARG A 52 -29.18 -19.93 5.67
CA ARG A 52 -30.42 -19.34 6.20
C ARG A 52 -30.97 -18.28 5.24
N SER A 53 -32.14 -17.76 5.52
CA SER A 53 -32.69 -16.57 4.83
C SER A 53 -31.95 -15.30 5.28
N GLY A 54 -31.84 -14.30 4.39
CA GLY A 54 -31.19 -13.03 4.68
C GLY A 54 -30.93 -12.17 3.44
N GLU A 55 -30.24 -11.04 3.65
CA GLU A 55 -29.91 -10.07 2.61
C GLU A 55 -28.57 -10.38 1.95
N VAL A 56 -28.51 -10.24 0.63
CA VAL A 56 -27.35 -10.56 -0.21
C VAL A 56 -26.93 -9.35 -1.02
N LYS A 57 -25.60 -9.06 -1.02
CA LYS A 57 -24.95 -8.12 -1.93
C LYS A 57 -23.80 -8.82 -2.62
N PHE A 58 -23.69 -8.68 -3.94
CA PHE A 58 -22.58 -9.24 -4.71
C PHE A 58 -21.37 -8.29 -4.75
N PHE A 59 -20.17 -8.89 -4.78
CA PHE A 59 -18.90 -8.21 -5.05
C PHE A 59 -18.27 -8.79 -6.30
N THR A 60 -17.99 -7.91 -7.25
CA THR A 60 -17.36 -8.24 -8.53
C THR A 60 -15.84 -8.03 -8.48
N LEU A 61 -15.11 -8.40 -9.53
CA LEU A 61 -13.67 -8.13 -9.65
C LEU A 61 -13.34 -6.63 -9.69
N SER A 62 -14.32 -5.77 -10.00
CA SER A 62 -14.17 -4.30 -9.95
C SER A 62 -14.21 -3.75 -8.52
N ASP A 63 -14.77 -4.50 -7.57
CA ASP A 63 -14.80 -4.15 -6.16
C ASP A 63 -13.47 -4.54 -5.47
N ASN A 64 -13.08 -3.78 -4.44
CA ASN A 64 -11.85 -4.07 -3.70
C ASN A 64 -11.79 -5.50 -3.14
N ILE A 65 -12.91 -5.98 -2.59
CA ILE A 65 -13.04 -7.34 -2.04
C ILE A 65 -12.84 -8.40 -3.12
N GLY A 66 -13.51 -8.24 -4.27
CA GLY A 66 -13.40 -9.18 -5.38
C GLY A 66 -12.02 -9.18 -6.02
N HIS A 67 -11.43 -8.01 -6.23
CA HIS A 67 -10.07 -7.87 -6.76
C HIS A 67 -9.03 -8.55 -5.85
N LEU A 68 -9.10 -8.33 -4.53
CA LEU A 68 -8.22 -9.01 -3.57
C LEU A 68 -8.44 -10.53 -3.54
N THR A 69 -9.69 -10.99 -3.72
CA THR A 69 -10.02 -12.41 -3.83
C THR A 69 -9.39 -13.03 -5.08
N TYR A 70 -9.47 -12.31 -6.21
CA TYR A 70 -8.83 -12.72 -7.46
C TYR A 70 -7.31 -12.80 -7.34
N THR A 71 -6.68 -11.77 -6.83
CA THR A 71 -5.22 -11.70 -6.65
C THR A 71 -4.70 -12.86 -5.81
N ARG A 72 -5.36 -13.18 -4.67
CA ARG A 72 -4.96 -14.33 -3.83
C ARG A 72 -5.13 -15.66 -4.55
N SER A 73 -6.23 -15.84 -5.28
CA SER A 73 -6.48 -17.07 -6.04
C SER A 73 -5.43 -17.25 -7.15
N ALA A 74 -5.06 -16.16 -7.84
CA ALA A 74 -3.99 -16.20 -8.86
C ALA A 74 -2.63 -16.49 -8.22
N THR A 75 -2.34 -15.93 -7.05
CA THR A 75 -1.11 -16.23 -6.29
C THR A 75 -1.05 -17.71 -5.91
N MET A 76 -2.12 -18.27 -5.34
CA MET A 76 -2.16 -19.68 -4.99
C MET A 76 -2.01 -20.59 -6.22
N LEU A 77 -2.65 -20.23 -7.34
CA LEU A 77 -2.52 -20.94 -8.61
C LEU A 77 -1.06 -20.96 -9.09
N MET A 78 -0.35 -19.82 -9.01
CA MET A 78 1.07 -19.74 -9.36
C MET A 78 1.93 -20.58 -8.41
N MET A 79 1.71 -20.50 -7.08
CA MET A 79 2.46 -21.30 -6.10
C MET A 79 2.22 -22.81 -6.30
N LYS A 80 0.97 -23.23 -6.56
CA LYS A 80 0.67 -24.63 -6.93
C LYS A 80 1.43 -25.04 -8.18
N SER A 81 1.46 -24.20 -9.22
CA SER A 81 2.17 -24.50 -10.47
C SER A 81 3.68 -24.62 -10.26
N ILE A 82 4.27 -23.77 -9.43
CA ILE A 82 5.68 -23.86 -9.02
C ILE A 82 5.91 -25.17 -8.24
N CYS A 83 5.03 -25.52 -7.31
CA CYS A 83 5.12 -26.73 -6.53
C CYS A 83 5.10 -27.98 -7.44
N ASP A 84 4.22 -28.01 -8.45
CA ASP A 84 4.12 -29.14 -9.40
C ASP A 84 5.37 -29.30 -10.27
N LEU A 85 6.00 -28.22 -10.65
CA LEU A 85 7.15 -28.22 -11.56
C LEU A 85 8.49 -28.36 -10.84
N PHE A 86 8.63 -27.83 -9.63
CA PHE A 86 9.90 -27.70 -8.95
C PHE A 86 9.91 -28.29 -7.53
N GLY A 87 8.75 -28.66 -6.99
CA GLY A 87 8.60 -29.30 -5.68
C GLY A 87 8.30 -28.34 -4.52
N GLN A 88 7.92 -28.94 -3.37
CA GLN A 88 7.48 -28.21 -2.16
C GLN A 88 8.60 -27.34 -1.56
N ASP A 89 9.83 -27.85 -1.51
CA ASP A 89 10.97 -27.13 -0.91
C ASP A 89 11.33 -25.85 -1.68
N VAL A 90 11.06 -25.84 -3.00
CA VAL A 90 11.28 -24.69 -3.86
C VAL A 90 10.19 -23.64 -3.63
N VAL A 91 8.91 -24.05 -3.62
CA VAL A 91 7.81 -23.09 -3.41
C VAL A 91 7.83 -22.47 -2.02
N ASN A 92 8.30 -23.20 -0.99
CA ASN A 92 8.46 -22.64 0.36
C ASN A 92 9.48 -21.49 0.45
N LYS A 93 10.38 -21.39 -0.53
CA LYS A 93 11.36 -20.29 -0.63
C LYS A 93 10.90 -19.17 -1.55
N CYS A 94 9.82 -19.38 -2.31
CA CYS A 94 9.24 -18.32 -3.11
C CYS A 94 8.53 -17.30 -2.21
N ARG A 95 8.64 -16.03 -2.58
CA ARG A 95 8.05 -14.95 -1.83
C ARG A 95 7.28 -14.01 -2.75
N THR A 96 6.05 -13.69 -2.39
CA THR A 96 5.30 -12.62 -3.02
C THR A 96 5.69 -11.28 -2.43
N ASP A 97 6.52 -10.51 -3.12
CA ASP A 97 7.14 -9.32 -2.50
C ASP A 97 6.27 -8.06 -2.64
N PHE A 98 6.23 -7.47 -3.82
CA PHE A 98 5.60 -6.16 -4.02
C PHE A 98 4.92 -6.08 -5.39
N THR A 99 4.18 -4.99 -5.63
CA THR A 99 3.61 -4.72 -6.95
C THR A 99 4.29 -3.53 -7.61
N VAL A 100 4.57 -3.69 -8.91
CA VAL A 100 4.98 -2.63 -9.82
C VAL A 100 3.95 -2.58 -10.95
N GLY A 101 3.25 -1.47 -11.08
CA GLY A 101 2.13 -1.38 -12.02
C GLY A 101 1.07 -2.47 -11.76
N CYS A 102 0.77 -3.24 -12.80
CA CYS A 102 -0.14 -4.40 -12.73
C CYS A 102 0.55 -5.70 -12.31
N GLY A 103 1.89 -5.72 -12.15
CA GLY A 103 2.68 -6.90 -11.86
C GLY A 103 2.89 -7.12 -10.37
N LEU A 104 2.62 -8.34 -9.88
CA LEU A 104 3.03 -8.83 -8.58
C LEU A 104 4.38 -9.53 -8.72
N PHE A 105 5.43 -8.96 -8.12
CA PHE A 105 6.76 -9.56 -8.15
C PHE A 105 6.82 -10.77 -7.20
N VAL A 106 7.25 -11.90 -7.74
CA VAL A 106 7.50 -13.14 -7.01
C VAL A 106 8.98 -13.43 -7.07
N ASN A 107 9.62 -13.30 -5.91
CA ASN A 107 11.03 -13.61 -5.70
C ASN A 107 11.17 -15.12 -5.45
N THR A 108 12.05 -15.79 -6.17
CA THR A 108 12.31 -17.22 -5.99
C THR A 108 13.49 -17.52 -5.08
N ASN A 109 14.13 -16.48 -4.51
CA ASN A 109 15.33 -16.60 -3.68
C ASN A 109 16.39 -17.52 -4.34
N ASP A 110 16.63 -17.30 -5.63
CA ASP A 110 17.59 -18.01 -6.48
C ASP A 110 17.36 -19.54 -6.60
N THR A 111 16.15 -20.03 -6.23
CA THR A 111 15.80 -21.46 -6.36
C THR A 111 15.29 -21.84 -7.75
N ILE A 112 14.81 -20.85 -8.50
CA ILE A 112 14.40 -20.99 -9.90
C ILE A 112 15.06 -19.88 -10.69
N GLU A 113 15.78 -20.24 -11.75
CA GLU A 113 16.37 -19.24 -12.64
C GLU A 113 15.29 -18.42 -13.35
N ALA A 114 15.36 -17.09 -13.28
CA ALA A 114 14.36 -16.17 -13.82
C ALA A 114 14.50 -16.01 -15.35
N THR A 115 14.21 -17.08 -16.10
CA THR A 115 14.28 -17.12 -17.57
C THR A 115 12.89 -17.08 -18.20
N ALA A 116 12.81 -16.62 -19.46
CA ALA A 116 11.58 -16.65 -20.24
C ALA A 116 11.04 -18.09 -20.41
N GLU A 117 11.94 -19.08 -20.47
CA GLU A 117 11.56 -20.50 -20.54
C GLU A 117 10.82 -20.94 -19.26
N ASN A 118 11.38 -20.65 -18.08
CA ASN A 118 10.75 -21.01 -16.82
C ASN A 118 9.44 -20.23 -16.60
N ALA A 119 9.38 -18.94 -16.99
CA ALA A 119 8.14 -18.17 -16.97
C ALA A 119 7.05 -18.83 -17.84
N SER A 120 7.42 -19.24 -19.06
CA SER A 120 6.51 -19.96 -19.98
C SER A 120 6.04 -21.30 -19.42
N ARG A 121 6.93 -22.10 -18.82
CA ARG A 121 6.59 -23.39 -18.20
C ARG A 121 5.62 -23.22 -17.04
N ILE A 122 5.87 -22.24 -16.14
CA ILE A 122 4.98 -21.96 -15.01
C ILE A 122 3.62 -21.48 -15.54
N LYS A 123 3.60 -20.53 -16.49
CA LYS A 123 2.37 -20.02 -17.12
C LYS A 123 1.56 -21.15 -17.77
N GLN A 124 2.21 -22.03 -18.51
CA GLN A 124 1.57 -23.19 -19.14
C GLN A 124 0.91 -24.08 -18.09
N ARG A 125 1.62 -24.37 -16.99
CA ARG A 125 1.05 -25.18 -15.89
C ARG A 125 -0.13 -24.50 -15.22
N MET A 126 -0.08 -23.18 -15.02
CA MET A 126 -1.21 -22.40 -14.52
C MET A 126 -2.43 -22.53 -15.45
N MET A 127 -2.24 -22.43 -16.76
CA MET A 127 -3.31 -22.56 -17.75
C MET A 127 -3.95 -23.97 -17.72
N GLU A 128 -3.16 -25.03 -17.61
CA GLU A 128 -3.65 -26.40 -17.48
C GLU A 128 -4.55 -26.57 -16.23
N ILE A 129 -4.17 -25.99 -15.10
CA ILE A 129 -4.96 -26.04 -13.86
C ILE A 129 -6.25 -25.22 -14.01
N VAL A 130 -6.21 -24.09 -14.73
CA VAL A 130 -7.39 -23.26 -15.06
C VAL A 130 -8.37 -24.02 -15.93
N GLU A 131 -7.88 -24.69 -16.99
CA GLU A 131 -8.69 -25.49 -17.91
C GLU A 131 -9.34 -26.68 -17.20
N ALA A 132 -8.60 -27.33 -16.29
CA ALA A 132 -9.14 -28.40 -15.44
C ALA A 132 -10.19 -27.93 -14.43
N GLY A 133 -10.29 -26.64 -14.17
CA GLY A 133 -11.24 -26.08 -13.20
C GLY A 133 -10.99 -26.56 -11.77
N THR A 134 -9.73 -26.80 -11.38
CA THR A 134 -9.36 -27.33 -10.07
C THR A 134 -9.91 -26.49 -8.92
N PRO A 135 -10.65 -27.07 -7.96
CA PRO A 135 -11.31 -26.32 -6.89
C PRO A 135 -10.33 -25.78 -5.85
N PHE A 136 -10.64 -24.59 -5.29
CA PHE A 136 -10.04 -24.08 -4.06
C PHE A 136 -10.83 -24.62 -2.87
N MET A 137 -10.33 -25.64 -2.20
CA MET A 137 -10.97 -26.21 -1.01
C MET A 137 -10.48 -25.52 0.24
N LYS A 138 -11.39 -25.21 1.16
CA LYS A 138 -11.08 -24.54 2.44
C LYS A 138 -11.38 -25.47 3.60
N HIS A 139 -10.34 -25.80 4.34
CA HIS A 139 -10.41 -26.63 5.54
C HIS A 139 -10.11 -25.78 6.78
N SER A 140 -10.88 -25.99 7.86
CA SER A 140 -10.65 -25.36 9.15
C SER A 140 -10.06 -26.38 10.10
N TYR A 141 -8.84 -26.12 10.56
CA TYR A 141 -8.10 -27.00 11.47
C TYR A 141 -7.97 -26.33 12.85
N PRO A 142 -8.01 -27.09 13.96
CA PRO A 142 -7.48 -26.63 15.23
C PRO A 142 -6.06 -26.09 15.05
N LEU A 143 -5.67 -25.12 15.91
CA LEU A 143 -4.37 -24.45 15.75
C LEU A 143 -3.20 -25.45 15.76
N ASP A 144 -3.20 -26.41 16.69
CA ASP A 144 -2.12 -27.39 16.81
C ASP A 144 -2.02 -28.30 15.58
N ASP A 145 -3.16 -28.72 15.02
CA ASP A 145 -3.19 -29.52 13.78
C ASP A 145 -2.67 -28.72 12.59
N ALA A 146 -3.00 -27.42 12.53
CA ALA A 146 -2.49 -26.53 11.49
C ALA A 146 -0.97 -26.33 11.59
N LEU A 147 -0.45 -26.16 12.80
CA LEU A 147 1.00 -26.07 13.05
C LEU A 147 1.71 -27.36 12.63
N ASP A 148 1.13 -28.53 12.90
CA ASP A 148 1.66 -29.81 12.45
C ASP A 148 1.69 -29.94 10.92
N ILE A 149 0.65 -29.45 10.23
CA ILE A 149 0.61 -29.41 8.77
C ILE A 149 1.74 -28.53 8.21
N PHE A 150 1.93 -27.33 8.78
CA PHE A 150 2.98 -26.40 8.35
C PHE A 150 4.38 -26.96 8.61
N ASN A 151 4.61 -27.52 9.81
CA ASN A 151 5.89 -28.15 10.17
C ASN A 151 6.25 -29.30 9.21
N LYS A 152 5.31 -30.21 8.93
CA LYS A 152 5.52 -31.34 8.01
C LYS A 152 5.82 -30.91 6.56
N ARG A 153 5.42 -29.69 6.20
CA ARG A 153 5.64 -29.11 4.87
C ARG A 153 6.83 -28.14 4.82
N GLY A 154 7.53 -27.92 5.93
CA GLY A 154 8.66 -27.00 6.00
C GLY A 154 8.30 -25.51 5.88
N MET A 155 7.05 -25.13 6.22
CA MET A 155 6.55 -23.76 6.16
C MET A 155 6.85 -23.00 7.47
N GLU A 156 8.13 -22.76 7.75
CA GLU A 156 8.60 -22.17 9.01
C GLU A 156 8.03 -20.77 9.28
N ASP A 157 7.84 -19.96 8.24
CA ASP A 157 7.23 -18.65 8.27
C ASP A 157 5.83 -18.68 8.89
N LYS A 158 5.01 -19.67 8.49
CA LYS A 158 3.66 -19.87 9.01
C LYS A 158 3.65 -20.41 10.44
N VAL A 159 4.58 -21.30 10.76
CA VAL A 159 4.76 -21.78 12.15
C VAL A 159 5.07 -20.61 13.08
N LYS A 160 6.01 -19.74 12.71
CA LYS A 160 6.32 -18.51 13.47
C LYS A 160 5.13 -17.57 13.56
N LEU A 161 4.42 -17.34 12.43
CA LEU A 161 3.27 -16.46 12.39
C LEU A 161 2.18 -16.90 13.37
N PHE A 162 1.81 -18.18 13.33
CA PHE A 162 0.71 -18.73 14.13
C PHE A 162 1.05 -18.95 15.59
N LYS A 163 2.33 -19.04 15.96
CA LYS A 163 2.80 -19.06 17.36
C LYS A 163 2.26 -17.90 18.19
N TYR A 164 2.05 -16.72 17.56
CA TYR A 164 1.62 -15.49 18.23
C TYR A 164 0.14 -15.15 18.00
N ARG A 165 -0.60 -16.01 17.30
CA ARG A 165 -2.02 -15.81 17.02
C ARG A 165 -2.91 -16.37 18.13
N ARG A 166 -3.85 -15.54 18.61
CA ARG A 166 -4.90 -15.95 19.57
C ARG A 166 -6.12 -16.47 18.82
N THR A 167 -5.98 -17.59 18.13
CA THR A 167 -7.06 -18.21 17.36
C THR A 167 -7.18 -19.68 17.71
N SER A 168 -8.40 -20.20 17.81
CA SER A 168 -8.64 -21.64 18.03
C SER A 168 -8.53 -22.45 16.72
N ASN A 169 -8.77 -21.79 15.57
CA ASN A 169 -8.78 -22.48 14.29
C ASN A 169 -8.03 -21.68 13.23
N VAL A 170 -7.41 -22.39 12.30
CA VAL A 170 -6.73 -21.85 11.11
C VAL A 170 -7.40 -22.40 9.87
N ASN A 171 -7.74 -21.52 8.92
CA ASN A 171 -8.25 -21.93 7.61
C ASN A 171 -7.08 -22.14 6.66
N ILE A 172 -6.91 -23.35 6.16
CA ILE A 172 -5.92 -23.74 5.16
C ILE A 172 -6.68 -23.99 3.85
N TYR A 173 -6.16 -23.46 2.74
CA TYR A 173 -6.69 -23.75 1.41
C TYR A 173 -5.90 -24.88 0.79
N GLU A 174 -6.61 -25.70 0.02
CA GLU A 174 -6.04 -26.83 -0.71
C GLU A 174 -6.46 -26.77 -2.18
N MET A 175 -5.52 -27.03 -3.06
CA MET A 175 -5.70 -27.16 -4.50
C MET A 175 -4.94 -28.41 -4.96
N ASP A 176 -5.64 -29.50 -5.24
CA ASP A 176 -5.07 -30.76 -5.71
C ASP A 176 -3.78 -31.17 -4.94
N GLY A 177 -3.94 -31.36 -3.60
CA GLY A 177 -2.86 -31.76 -2.69
C GLY A 177 -1.89 -30.64 -2.27
N TYR A 178 -1.83 -29.52 -2.97
CA TYR A 178 -1.09 -28.34 -2.51
C TYR A 178 -1.88 -27.62 -1.42
N ARG A 179 -1.29 -27.44 -0.24
CA ARG A 179 -1.92 -26.79 0.92
C ARG A 179 -1.15 -25.57 1.32
N ASP A 180 -1.87 -24.44 1.53
CA ASP A 180 -1.27 -23.20 1.95
C ASP A 180 -2.25 -22.34 2.74
N TYR A 181 -1.70 -21.34 3.43
CA TYR A 181 -2.46 -20.35 4.17
C TYR A 181 -2.61 -19.06 3.37
N TYR A 182 -3.83 -18.55 3.29
CA TYR A 182 -4.12 -17.20 2.76
C TYR A 182 -5.09 -16.47 3.67
N TYR A 183 -4.75 -15.23 4.05
CA TYR A 183 -5.65 -14.41 4.86
C TYR A 183 -6.68 -13.72 3.97
N GLY A 184 -7.87 -14.24 3.89
CA GLY A 184 -8.94 -13.64 3.08
C GLY A 184 -9.82 -14.70 2.41
N TYR A 185 -10.42 -14.29 1.31
CA TYR A 185 -11.36 -15.09 0.55
C TYR A 185 -10.73 -15.54 -0.75
N MET A 186 -11.15 -16.71 -1.25
CA MET A 186 -10.70 -17.30 -2.52
C MET A 186 -11.89 -17.49 -3.46
N LEU A 187 -11.61 -17.57 -4.75
CA LEU A 187 -12.56 -17.95 -5.80
C LEU A 187 -12.98 -19.41 -5.65
N PRO A 188 -14.08 -19.87 -6.29
CA PRO A 188 -14.55 -21.25 -6.18
C PRO A 188 -13.54 -22.28 -6.70
N ASN A 189 -12.96 -22.00 -7.87
CA ASN A 189 -12.05 -22.88 -8.55
C ASN A 189 -11.15 -22.09 -9.51
N ALA A 190 -10.12 -22.75 -10.05
CA ALA A 190 -9.12 -22.13 -10.93
C ALA A 190 -9.72 -21.57 -12.23
N SER A 191 -10.85 -22.08 -12.74
CA SER A 191 -11.45 -21.60 -13.98
C SER A 191 -11.95 -20.16 -13.92
N TYR A 192 -12.06 -19.57 -12.72
CA TYR A 192 -12.32 -18.14 -12.52
C TYR A 192 -11.08 -17.27 -12.71
N VAL A 193 -9.86 -17.83 -12.61
CA VAL A 193 -8.60 -17.12 -12.77
C VAL A 193 -8.16 -17.16 -14.25
N LYS A 194 -8.91 -16.46 -15.11
CA LYS A 194 -8.70 -16.47 -16.58
C LYS A 194 -7.73 -15.43 -17.09
N TYR A 195 -7.60 -14.33 -16.36
CA TYR A 195 -6.94 -13.10 -16.82
C TYR A 195 -5.65 -12.91 -16.06
N PHE A 196 -4.56 -13.47 -16.57
CA PHE A 196 -3.23 -13.27 -16.04
C PHE A 196 -2.19 -13.42 -17.14
N ASP A 197 -1.00 -12.87 -16.90
CA ASP A 197 0.20 -13.19 -17.64
C ASP A 197 1.36 -13.39 -16.67
N LEU A 198 2.42 -14.01 -17.13
CA LEU A 198 3.62 -14.26 -16.33
C LEU A 198 4.85 -13.99 -17.18
N ILE A 199 5.70 -13.09 -16.71
CA ILE A 199 6.98 -12.78 -17.36
C ILE A 199 8.14 -12.95 -16.38
N ASN A 200 9.32 -13.23 -16.88
CA ASN A 200 10.54 -13.12 -16.08
C ASN A 200 10.91 -11.65 -15.92
N TYR A 201 11.40 -11.29 -14.74
CA TYR A 201 11.83 -9.93 -14.46
C TYR A 201 12.94 -9.95 -13.41
N ASP A 202 14.13 -9.43 -13.78
CA ASP A 202 15.33 -9.40 -12.94
C ASP A 202 15.61 -10.79 -12.30
N THR A 203 15.49 -10.91 -10.98
CA THR A 203 15.80 -12.13 -10.20
C THR A 203 14.57 -13.01 -9.91
N GLY A 204 13.43 -12.74 -10.53
CA GLY A 204 12.18 -13.46 -10.26
C GLY A 204 11.17 -13.36 -11.40
N PHE A 205 9.91 -13.42 -11.05
CA PHE A 205 8.81 -13.39 -12.00
C PHE A 205 7.80 -12.29 -11.65
N MET A 206 7.20 -11.66 -12.68
CA MET A 206 6.05 -10.77 -12.54
C MET A 206 4.78 -11.52 -12.93
N LEU A 207 3.90 -11.74 -11.97
CA LEU A 207 2.53 -12.18 -12.22
C LEU A 207 1.69 -10.94 -12.55
N LEU A 208 1.34 -10.78 -13.83
CA LEU A 208 0.55 -9.65 -14.33
C LEU A 208 -0.93 -9.95 -14.15
N LEU A 209 -1.65 -9.03 -13.53
CA LEU A 209 -3.07 -9.18 -13.22
C LEU A 209 -3.86 -7.96 -13.73
N PRO A 210 -5.16 -8.12 -14.05
CA PRO A 210 -6.02 -7.01 -14.43
C PRO A 210 -6.22 -6.03 -13.27
N ASP A 211 -6.53 -4.80 -13.60
CA ASP A 211 -6.92 -3.78 -12.63
C ASP A 211 -8.45 -3.80 -12.34
N LYS A 212 -8.88 -2.99 -11.37
CA LYS A 212 -10.32 -2.89 -11.01
C LYS A 212 -11.17 -2.16 -12.05
N LYS A 213 -10.56 -1.31 -12.90
CA LYS A 213 -11.28 -0.58 -13.95
C LYS A 213 -11.57 -1.50 -15.13
N ASN A 214 -10.60 -2.37 -15.47
CA ASN A 214 -10.68 -3.33 -16.57
C ASN A 214 -10.40 -4.76 -16.08
N PRO A 215 -11.28 -5.37 -15.27
CA PRO A 215 -10.99 -6.60 -14.53
C PRO A 215 -10.88 -7.86 -15.39
N THR A 216 -11.10 -7.75 -16.69
CA THR A 216 -11.00 -8.83 -17.68
C THR A 216 -9.88 -8.64 -18.70
N VAL A 217 -9.05 -7.58 -18.53
CA VAL A 217 -7.94 -7.26 -19.43
C VAL A 217 -6.68 -7.12 -18.61
N VAL A 218 -5.66 -7.90 -18.96
CA VAL A 218 -4.31 -7.75 -18.38
C VAL A 218 -3.61 -6.64 -19.16
N PRO A 219 -3.29 -5.49 -18.51
CA PRO A 219 -2.57 -4.43 -19.19
C PRO A 219 -1.12 -4.85 -19.47
N PRO A 220 -0.45 -4.24 -20.47
CA PRO A 220 0.98 -4.45 -20.66
C PRO A 220 1.76 -4.05 -19.41
N PHE A 221 2.87 -4.73 -19.17
CA PHE A 221 3.74 -4.40 -18.04
C PHE A 221 4.50 -3.10 -18.34
N GLU A 222 4.34 -2.12 -17.46
CA GLU A 222 5.09 -0.87 -17.47
C GLU A 222 6.16 -0.93 -16.38
N GLU A 223 7.42 -0.85 -16.79
CA GLU A 223 8.54 -0.92 -15.86
C GLU A 223 8.62 0.36 -15.01
N SER A 224 8.83 0.18 -13.70
CA SER A 224 9.17 1.25 -12.75
C SER A 224 10.45 0.84 -12.02
N ARG A 225 11.58 1.15 -12.64
CA ARG A 225 12.90 0.66 -12.19
C ARG A 225 13.30 1.22 -10.83
N MET A 226 13.09 2.52 -10.60
CA MET A 226 13.42 3.14 -9.31
C MET A 226 12.56 2.56 -8.18
N LEU A 227 11.29 2.31 -8.45
CA LEU A 227 10.40 1.69 -7.47
C LEU A 227 10.86 0.27 -7.14
N TYR A 228 11.18 -0.53 -8.16
CA TYR A 228 11.73 -1.88 -8.01
C TYR A 228 13.02 -1.87 -7.16
N ASP A 229 13.99 -1.03 -7.51
CA ASP A 229 15.27 -0.94 -6.82
C ASP A 229 15.10 -0.51 -5.35
N SER A 230 14.14 0.40 -5.07
CA SER A 230 13.79 0.83 -3.71
C SER A 230 13.20 -0.32 -2.88
N PHE A 231 12.34 -1.16 -3.47
CA PHE A 231 11.84 -2.37 -2.80
C PHE A 231 12.96 -3.39 -2.57
N GLN A 232 13.79 -3.66 -3.57
CA GLN A 232 14.92 -4.59 -3.43
C GLN A 232 15.91 -4.15 -2.34
N GLN A 233 16.23 -2.85 -2.26
CA GLN A 233 17.06 -2.31 -1.21
C GLN A 233 16.43 -2.52 0.19
N SER A 234 15.14 -2.28 0.30
CA SER A 234 14.40 -2.47 1.56
C SER A 234 14.31 -3.95 1.94
N HIS A 235 14.16 -4.84 0.97
CA HIS A 235 14.16 -6.28 1.20
C HIS A 235 15.54 -6.78 1.68
N LYS A 236 16.64 -6.31 1.06
CA LYS A 236 18.00 -6.60 1.53
C LYS A 236 18.21 -6.16 2.98
N TRP A 237 17.61 -5.02 3.37
CA TRP A 237 17.64 -4.54 4.75
C TRP A 237 16.87 -5.48 5.69
N CYS A 238 15.66 -5.91 5.33
CA CYS A 238 14.89 -6.88 6.10
C CYS A 238 15.66 -8.19 6.33
N LYS A 239 16.33 -8.71 5.30
CA LYS A 239 17.22 -9.88 5.42
C LYS A 239 18.39 -9.62 6.37
N TYR A 240 19.01 -8.44 6.28
CA TYR A 240 20.15 -8.07 7.15
C TYR A 240 19.75 -8.06 8.63
N VAL A 241 18.59 -7.47 8.96
CA VAL A 241 18.09 -7.44 10.35
C VAL A 241 17.33 -8.71 10.75
N LYS A 242 17.19 -9.67 9.84
CA LYS A 242 16.48 -10.96 10.02
C LYS A 242 15.02 -10.80 10.42
N ILE A 243 14.32 -9.85 9.81
CA ILE A 243 12.88 -9.62 9.98
C ILE A 243 12.26 -9.47 8.58
N GLU A 244 11.84 -10.56 8.00
CA GLU A 244 11.27 -10.60 6.66
C GLU A 244 9.74 -10.70 6.67
N ASN A 245 9.17 -11.19 7.77
CA ASN A 245 7.73 -11.36 7.93
C ASN A 245 7.24 -10.99 9.35
N VAL A 246 5.93 -10.99 9.54
CA VAL A 246 5.30 -10.63 10.81
C VAL A 246 5.65 -11.62 11.93
N GLY A 247 5.87 -12.90 11.60
CA GLY A 247 6.31 -13.90 12.57
C GLY A 247 7.66 -13.53 13.19
N ASP A 248 8.63 -13.13 12.35
CA ASP A 248 9.95 -12.67 12.82
C ASP A 248 9.86 -11.40 13.67
N LEU A 249 9.02 -10.43 13.23
CA LEU A 249 8.79 -9.20 14.01
C LEU A 249 8.20 -9.50 15.40
N ASN A 250 7.19 -10.37 15.46
CA ASN A 250 6.56 -10.76 16.72
C ASN A 250 7.55 -11.50 17.64
N GLU A 251 8.43 -12.33 17.07
CA GLU A 251 9.50 -12.99 17.83
C GLU A 251 10.48 -11.95 18.43
N ARG A 252 10.84 -10.92 17.63
CA ARG A 252 11.68 -9.81 18.09
C ARG A 252 11.00 -9.01 19.21
N ILE A 253 9.69 -8.75 19.11
CA ILE A 253 8.90 -8.08 20.17
C ILE A 253 8.94 -8.90 21.45
N CYS A 254 8.68 -10.20 21.38
CA CYS A 254 8.67 -11.09 22.55
C CYS A 254 10.05 -11.29 23.20
N SER A 255 11.13 -11.14 22.44
CA SER A 255 12.51 -11.22 22.98
C SER A 255 12.92 -9.97 23.77
N GLY A 256 12.11 -8.91 23.80
CA GLY A 256 12.41 -7.65 24.50
C GLY A 256 13.49 -6.78 23.84
N SER A 257 13.83 -7.05 22.56
CA SER A 257 14.91 -6.37 21.86
C SER A 257 14.42 -5.36 20.82
N MET A 258 13.22 -4.79 21.02
CA MET A 258 12.63 -3.82 20.09
C MET A 258 13.29 -2.45 20.14
N GLU A 259 13.78 -2.01 21.29
CA GLU A 259 14.49 -0.72 21.42
C GLU A 259 15.73 -0.69 20.50
N ASP A 260 16.52 -1.74 20.53
CA ASP A 260 17.68 -1.89 19.66
C ASP A 260 17.29 -1.87 18.18
N LEU A 261 16.24 -2.61 17.78
CA LEU A 261 15.75 -2.61 16.40
C LEU A 261 15.30 -1.22 15.95
N ILE A 262 14.55 -0.50 16.79
CA ILE A 262 14.09 0.86 16.50
C ILE A 262 15.27 1.79 16.27
N LEU A 263 16.25 1.78 17.17
CA LEU A 263 17.44 2.63 17.06
C LEU A 263 18.26 2.33 15.80
N VAL A 264 18.49 1.06 15.49
CA VAL A 264 19.22 0.63 14.27
C VAL A 264 18.46 1.02 13.01
N GLN A 265 17.12 0.87 12.99
CA GLN A 265 16.28 1.27 11.86
C GLN A 265 16.26 2.79 11.66
N GLU A 266 16.20 3.57 12.73
CA GLU A 266 16.24 5.03 12.67
C GLU A 266 17.62 5.53 12.22
N ALA A 267 18.69 4.90 12.69
CA ALA A 267 20.06 5.20 12.23
C ALA A 267 20.24 4.90 10.73
N GLU A 268 19.68 3.81 10.21
CA GLU A 268 19.70 3.49 8.78
C GLU A 268 18.92 4.54 7.96
N GLN A 269 17.77 4.98 8.43
CA GLN A 269 17.04 6.06 7.75
C GLN A 269 17.84 7.38 7.77
N GLU A 270 18.44 7.74 8.89
CA GLU A 270 19.26 8.96 8.99
C GLU A 270 20.46 8.91 8.04
N ARG A 271 21.14 7.76 7.96
CA ARG A 271 22.24 7.55 7.00
C ARG A 271 21.78 7.76 5.56
N ARG A 272 20.62 7.22 5.16
CA ARG A 272 20.07 7.41 3.81
C ARG A 272 19.70 8.87 3.53
N ILE A 273 19.14 9.58 4.50
CA ILE A 273 18.83 11.01 4.36
C ILE A 273 20.12 11.83 4.20
N ALA A 274 21.18 11.50 4.97
CA ALA A 274 22.49 12.12 4.83
C ALA A 274 23.12 11.88 3.44
N GLU A 275 22.98 10.66 2.88
CA GLU A 275 23.42 10.36 1.52
C GLU A 275 22.69 11.19 0.45
N ILE A 276 21.38 11.42 0.62
CA ILE A 276 20.60 12.29 -0.26
C ILE A 276 21.10 13.74 -0.12
N ALA A 277 21.30 14.23 1.10
CA ALA A 277 21.84 15.57 1.34
C ALA A 277 23.22 15.77 0.72
N ALA A 278 24.11 14.76 0.80
CA ALA A 278 25.41 14.78 0.16
C ALA A 278 25.32 14.88 -1.38
N LYS A 279 24.39 14.14 -2.00
CA LYS A 279 24.13 14.22 -3.45
C LYS A 279 23.66 15.61 -3.85
N ILE A 280 22.74 16.22 -3.08
CA ILE A 280 22.25 17.58 -3.32
C ILE A 280 23.38 18.59 -3.22
N ALA A 281 24.17 18.55 -2.14
CA ALA A 281 25.27 19.47 -1.89
C ALA A 281 26.40 19.36 -2.94
N SER A 282 26.62 18.17 -3.50
CA SER A 282 27.64 17.94 -4.54
C SER A 282 27.21 18.43 -5.94
N ARG A 283 25.91 18.62 -6.19
CA ARG A 283 25.37 19.04 -7.49
C ARG A 283 25.31 20.56 -7.57
N LYS A 284 26.21 21.14 -8.33
CA LYS A 284 26.27 22.60 -8.53
C LYS A 284 24.99 23.13 -9.15
N GLY A 285 24.55 24.30 -8.69
CA GLY A 285 23.40 25.02 -9.26
C GLY A 285 22.04 24.61 -8.66
N VAL A 286 21.94 23.57 -7.86
CA VAL A 286 20.67 23.20 -7.20
C VAL A 286 20.25 24.30 -6.22
N LYS A 287 19.05 24.81 -6.41
CA LYS A 287 18.37 25.79 -5.53
C LYS A 287 17.03 25.27 -5.04
N PHE A 288 16.44 24.29 -5.72
CA PHE A 288 15.11 23.76 -5.43
C PHE A 288 15.20 22.24 -5.19
N VAL A 289 14.88 21.81 -3.98
CA VAL A 289 14.68 20.38 -3.65
C VAL A 289 13.17 20.13 -3.67
N MET A 290 12.70 19.41 -4.70
CA MET A 290 11.29 19.14 -4.94
C MET A 290 10.93 17.77 -4.36
N ILE A 291 10.12 17.73 -3.30
CA ILE A 291 9.72 16.49 -2.60
C ILE A 291 8.27 16.18 -2.91
N ALA A 292 8.04 15.06 -3.60
CA ALA A 292 6.69 14.54 -3.83
C ALA A 292 6.50 13.15 -3.26
N GLY A 293 5.25 12.80 -3.07
CA GLY A 293 4.85 11.47 -2.63
C GLY A 293 3.38 11.42 -2.23
N PRO A 294 2.80 10.23 -2.15
CA PRO A 294 1.39 10.07 -1.87
C PRO A 294 1.03 10.50 -0.45
N SER A 295 -0.27 10.59 -0.18
CA SER A 295 -0.77 10.96 1.16
C SER A 295 -0.22 10.00 2.24
N SER A 296 0.16 10.58 3.39
CA SER A 296 0.73 9.86 4.54
C SER A 296 2.04 9.10 4.24
N SER A 297 2.83 9.59 3.29
CA SER A 297 4.17 9.08 3.02
C SER A 297 5.23 9.61 3.99
N GLY A 298 4.93 10.62 4.81
CA GLY A 298 5.89 11.23 5.74
C GLY A 298 6.75 12.33 5.13
N LYS A 299 6.24 13.02 4.09
CA LYS A 299 6.94 14.12 3.40
C LYS A 299 7.42 15.20 4.35
N THR A 300 6.54 15.66 5.24
CA THR A 300 6.83 16.78 6.13
C THR A 300 7.95 16.45 7.11
N SER A 301 7.88 15.31 7.81
CA SER A 301 8.98 14.87 8.69
C SER A 301 10.28 14.64 7.94
N PHE A 302 10.20 14.05 6.73
CA PHE A 302 11.37 13.84 5.89
C PHE A 302 12.01 15.15 5.46
N SER A 303 11.23 16.17 5.04
CA SER A 303 11.75 17.47 4.62
C SER A 303 12.49 18.19 5.76
N HIS A 304 12.00 18.07 7.00
CA HIS A 304 12.68 18.60 8.18
C HIS A 304 14.01 17.86 8.46
N ARG A 305 14.00 16.53 8.43
CA ARG A 305 15.22 15.72 8.60
C ARG A 305 16.26 16.01 7.51
N LEU A 306 15.82 16.08 6.25
CA LEU A 306 16.69 16.46 5.13
C LEU A 306 17.26 17.86 5.31
N SER A 307 16.44 18.82 5.76
CA SER A 307 16.89 20.19 6.05
C SER A 307 17.98 20.23 7.13
N ILE A 308 17.89 19.39 8.16
CA ILE A 308 18.93 19.26 9.17
C ILE A 308 20.22 18.75 8.53
N GLN A 309 20.16 17.71 7.69
CA GLN A 309 21.32 17.15 7.01
C GLN A 309 21.95 18.16 6.02
N LEU A 310 21.16 18.91 5.26
CA LEU A 310 21.65 19.95 4.36
C LEU A 310 22.47 21.03 5.10
N ARG A 311 22.07 21.40 6.33
CA ARG A 311 22.84 22.33 7.17
C ARG A 311 24.23 21.80 7.53
N THR A 312 24.40 20.48 7.68
CA THR A 312 25.73 19.88 7.95
C THR A 312 26.69 20.01 6.78
N PHE A 313 26.17 20.27 5.56
CA PHE A 313 26.94 20.59 4.36
C PHE A 313 27.10 22.09 4.10
N GLY A 314 26.67 22.96 5.05
CA GLY A 314 26.80 24.40 4.95
C GLY A 314 25.66 25.11 4.20
N LEU A 315 24.64 24.38 3.76
CA LEU A 315 23.49 24.95 3.08
C LEU A 315 22.48 25.52 4.09
N LYS A 316 21.69 26.51 3.66
CA LYS A 316 20.63 27.16 4.44
C LYS A 316 19.26 26.77 3.86
N PRO A 317 18.65 25.65 4.28
CA PRO A 317 17.36 25.20 3.73
C PRO A 317 16.19 26.02 4.27
N HIS A 318 15.29 26.39 3.37
CA HIS A 318 14.01 27.02 3.65
C HIS A 318 12.86 26.13 3.21
N ALA A 319 11.95 25.78 4.13
CA ALA A 319 10.82 24.93 3.83
C ALA A 319 9.68 25.73 3.15
N ILE A 320 9.11 25.18 2.08
CA ILE A 320 7.93 25.70 1.37
C ILE A 320 6.95 24.56 1.15
N GLY A 321 5.70 24.74 1.61
CA GLY A 321 4.59 23.85 1.30
C GLY A 321 3.94 24.25 -0.04
N LEU A 322 3.77 23.29 -0.96
CA LEU A 322 2.99 23.55 -2.18
C LEU A 322 1.52 23.88 -1.86
N ASP A 323 1.04 23.42 -0.72
CA ASP A 323 -0.32 23.69 -0.25
C ASP A 323 -0.56 25.19 0.03
N ASP A 324 0.49 25.99 0.26
CA ASP A 324 0.40 27.45 0.40
C ASP A 324 0.05 28.16 -0.93
N TYR A 325 0.22 27.47 -2.05
CA TYR A 325 -0.09 27.94 -3.40
C TYR A 325 -1.45 27.48 -3.92
N PHE A 326 -2.32 26.87 -3.09
CA PHE A 326 -3.69 26.56 -3.52
C PHE A 326 -4.42 27.80 -4.04
N VAL A 327 -5.24 27.62 -5.08
CA VAL A 327 -6.24 28.63 -5.48
C VAL A 327 -7.30 28.76 -4.38
N ASN A 328 -8.05 29.85 -4.34
CA ASN A 328 -9.13 29.96 -3.35
C ASN A 328 -10.12 28.81 -3.52
N ARG A 329 -10.75 28.39 -2.42
CA ARG A 329 -11.68 27.25 -2.42
C ARG A 329 -12.78 27.37 -3.46
N GLU A 330 -13.30 28.56 -3.70
CA GLU A 330 -14.32 28.84 -4.70
C GLU A 330 -13.86 28.58 -6.14
N ASP A 331 -12.53 28.70 -6.40
CA ASP A 331 -11.89 28.49 -7.70
C ASP A 331 -11.36 27.05 -7.87
N THR A 332 -11.41 26.22 -6.81
CA THR A 332 -10.94 24.84 -6.85
C THR A 332 -11.83 23.98 -7.78
N PRO A 333 -11.25 23.23 -8.72
CA PRO A 333 -12.03 22.33 -9.58
C PRO A 333 -12.88 21.34 -8.79
N ARG A 334 -13.98 20.88 -9.38
CA ARG A 334 -14.84 19.85 -8.78
C ARG A 334 -14.62 18.51 -9.47
N ASP A 335 -14.76 17.44 -8.70
CA ASP A 335 -14.72 16.07 -9.22
C ASP A 335 -16.08 15.67 -9.84
N GLU A 336 -16.15 14.42 -10.33
CA GLU A 336 -17.35 13.85 -10.96
C GLU A 336 -18.58 13.83 -10.04
N ASN A 337 -18.36 13.87 -8.71
CA ASN A 337 -19.44 13.87 -7.71
C ASN A 337 -19.85 15.30 -7.30
N GLY A 338 -19.17 16.33 -7.84
CA GLY A 338 -19.39 17.73 -7.50
C GLY A 338 -18.65 18.21 -6.25
N ASP A 339 -17.79 17.38 -5.65
CA ASP A 339 -16.93 17.74 -4.53
C ASP A 339 -15.67 18.47 -5.00
N TYR A 340 -15.08 19.31 -4.14
CA TYR A 340 -13.83 19.99 -4.46
C TYR A 340 -12.68 18.99 -4.63
N ASN A 341 -12.01 19.03 -5.78
CA ASN A 341 -10.87 18.17 -6.09
C ASN A 341 -9.54 18.87 -5.74
N PHE A 342 -9.08 18.68 -4.51
CA PHE A 342 -7.79 19.21 -4.06
C PHE A 342 -6.58 18.36 -4.50
N GLU A 343 -6.82 17.21 -5.12
CA GLU A 343 -5.75 16.29 -5.56
C GLU A 343 -5.28 16.59 -7.00
N CYS A 344 -5.97 17.44 -7.76
CA CYS A 344 -5.57 17.80 -9.12
C CYS A 344 -4.60 19.00 -9.13
N ILE A 345 -3.77 19.08 -10.18
CA ILE A 345 -2.76 20.14 -10.31
C ILE A 345 -3.40 21.53 -10.47
N GLU A 346 -4.59 21.60 -11.06
CA GLU A 346 -5.36 22.83 -11.28
C GLU A 346 -5.87 23.46 -9.97
N ALA A 347 -5.83 22.71 -8.85
CA ALA A 347 -6.09 23.25 -7.52
C ALA A 347 -4.93 24.16 -7.02
N ILE A 348 -3.76 24.10 -7.66
CA ILE A 348 -2.59 24.91 -7.33
C ILE A 348 -2.39 26.02 -8.37
N ASP A 349 -2.09 27.22 -7.91
CA ASP A 349 -1.68 28.36 -8.75
C ASP A 349 -0.22 28.17 -9.22
N THR A 350 -0.04 27.30 -10.20
CA THR A 350 1.29 26.97 -10.74
C THR A 350 1.97 28.17 -11.37
N LYS A 351 1.19 29.10 -11.94
CA LYS A 351 1.76 30.34 -12.51
C LYS A 351 2.39 31.19 -11.41
N ARG A 352 1.66 31.46 -10.33
CA ARG A 352 2.17 32.25 -9.20
C ARG A 352 3.40 31.58 -8.60
N PHE A 353 3.37 30.25 -8.42
CA PHE A 353 4.53 29.51 -7.92
C PHE A 353 5.77 29.73 -8.80
N ASN A 354 5.65 29.56 -10.12
CA ASN A 354 6.78 29.76 -11.03
C ASN A 354 7.27 31.20 -11.03
N ASP A 355 6.37 32.19 -11.04
CA ASP A 355 6.73 33.62 -10.99
C ASP A 355 7.53 33.94 -9.70
N ASP A 356 7.09 33.44 -8.56
CA ASP A 356 7.76 33.65 -7.26
C ASP A 356 9.14 32.96 -7.22
N MET A 357 9.22 31.71 -7.68
CA MET A 357 10.48 30.93 -7.69
C MET A 357 11.51 31.52 -8.66
N LEU A 358 11.09 32.01 -9.84
CA LEU A 358 11.98 32.70 -10.79
C LEU A 358 12.55 34.00 -10.21
N LYS A 359 11.72 34.79 -9.53
CA LYS A 359 12.18 36.00 -8.84
C LYS A 359 13.19 35.69 -7.74
N LEU A 360 12.91 34.67 -6.92
CA LEU A 360 13.85 34.19 -5.92
C LEU A 360 15.17 33.72 -6.53
N LEU A 361 15.11 32.98 -7.66
CA LEU A 361 16.30 32.53 -8.38
C LEU A 361 17.11 33.72 -8.95
N ALA A 362 16.43 34.81 -9.34
CA ALA A 362 17.07 36.06 -9.75
C ALA A 362 17.62 36.90 -8.59
N GLY A 363 17.46 36.46 -7.33
CA GLY A 363 17.89 37.18 -6.14
C GLY A 363 16.96 38.33 -5.73
N GLU A 364 15.74 38.36 -6.25
CA GLU A 364 14.72 39.35 -5.88
C GLU A 364 14.04 38.99 -4.54
N ARG A 365 13.53 40.00 -3.86
CA ARG A 365 12.76 39.81 -2.63
C ARG A 365 11.29 39.55 -2.96
N VAL A 366 10.77 38.40 -2.47
CA VAL A 366 9.40 37.92 -2.74
C VAL A 366 8.65 37.74 -1.44
N GLU A 367 7.37 38.18 -1.39
CA GLU A 367 6.44 37.85 -0.32
C GLU A 367 5.78 36.50 -0.62
N LEU A 368 6.06 35.50 0.22
CA LEU A 368 5.50 34.16 0.07
C LEU A 368 4.06 34.10 0.60
N PRO A 369 3.15 33.40 -0.10
CA PRO A 369 1.79 33.19 0.36
C PRO A 369 1.72 32.21 1.53
N ALA A 370 0.58 32.23 2.23
CA ALA A 370 0.14 31.18 3.15
C ALA A 370 -1.32 30.85 2.87
N PHE A 371 -1.68 29.56 2.88
CA PHE A 371 -3.05 29.15 2.62
C PHE A 371 -3.80 28.88 3.93
N ASN A 372 -4.88 29.63 4.15
CA ASN A 372 -5.74 29.45 5.31
C ASN A 372 -6.83 28.41 5.03
N PHE A 373 -6.60 27.15 5.45
CA PHE A 373 -7.52 26.03 5.22
C PHE A 373 -8.90 26.20 5.86
N LYS A 374 -9.02 26.99 6.93
CA LYS A 374 -10.31 27.22 7.60
C LYS A 374 -11.25 28.03 6.72
N ILE A 375 -10.76 29.13 6.16
CA ILE A 375 -11.54 30.03 5.31
C ILE A 375 -11.41 29.68 3.81
N GLY A 376 -10.43 28.86 3.44
CA GLY A 376 -10.17 28.42 2.06
C GLY A 376 -9.63 29.56 1.17
N LYS A 377 -8.77 30.39 1.70
CA LYS A 377 -8.21 31.54 0.98
C LYS A 377 -6.71 31.66 1.21
N ARG A 378 -6.03 32.18 0.20
CA ARG A 378 -4.63 32.58 0.27
C ARG A 378 -4.51 33.92 0.99
N GLU A 379 -3.54 34.04 1.88
CA GLU A 379 -3.24 35.23 2.69
C GLU A 379 -1.76 35.58 2.56
N TYR A 380 -1.42 36.84 2.82
CA TYR A 380 -0.06 37.35 2.85
C TYR A 380 0.17 38.01 4.21
N HIS A 381 1.20 37.54 4.92
CA HIS A 381 1.48 37.97 6.31
C HIS A 381 2.83 38.69 6.46
N GLY A 382 3.39 39.24 5.38
CA GLY A 382 4.69 39.89 5.39
C GLY A 382 5.86 38.91 5.46
N ASN A 383 5.65 37.63 5.04
CA ASN A 383 6.72 36.64 4.97
C ASN A 383 7.55 36.85 3.71
N TYR A 384 8.57 37.70 3.81
CA TYR A 384 9.46 38.02 2.69
C TYR A 384 10.68 37.12 2.70
N MET A 385 11.05 36.64 1.51
CA MET A 385 12.25 35.82 1.26
C MET A 385 13.08 36.44 0.13
N GLN A 386 14.39 36.34 0.26
CA GLN A 386 15.37 36.63 -0.79
C GLN A 386 16.50 35.62 -0.65
N LEU A 387 16.89 34.97 -1.74
CA LEU A 387 17.90 33.92 -1.70
C LEU A 387 19.32 34.48 -1.75
N GLU A 388 20.17 33.98 -0.86
CA GLU A 388 21.62 34.13 -0.87
C GLU A 388 22.29 32.93 -1.56
N GLU A 389 23.61 32.94 -1.66
CA GLU A 389 24.39 31.90 -2.37
C GLU A 389 24.16 30.50 -1.77
N ASP A 390 24.17 30.37 -0.43
CA ASP A 390 24.02 29.10 0.28
C ASP A 390 22.56 28.70 0.56
N ASP A 391 21.60 29.55 0.19
CA ASP A 391 20.18 29.25 0.39
C ASP A 391 19.69 28.19 -0.59
N ILE A 392 18.85 27.27 -0.09
CA ILE A 392 18.19 26.22 -0.85
C ILE A 392 16.74 26.09 -0.39
N LEU A 393 15.82 25.99 -1.33
CA LEU A 393 14.39 25.82 -1.04
C LEU A 393 14.04 24.34 -0.99
N VAL A 394 13.48 23.88 0.12
CA VAL A 394 12.96 22.53 0.29
C VAL A 394 11.46 22.57 0.16
N ILE A 395 10.97 22.20 -1.03
CA ILE A 395 9.59 22.36 -1.46
C ILE A 395 8.89 21.00 -1.38
N GLU A 396 7.84 20.90 -0.57
CA GLU A 396 7.12 19.64 -0.40
C GLU A 396 5.65 19.77 -0.82
N GLY A 397 5.14 18.73 -1.47
CA GLY A 397 3.72 18.60 -1.83
C GLY A 397 3.47 17.43 -2.76
N ILE A 398 2.20 17.09 -2.97
CA ILE A 398 1.84 15.93 -3.80
C ILE A 398 2.25 16.11 -5.28
N HIS A 399 2.31 17.35 -5.77
CA HIS A 399 2.65 17.70 -7.14
C HIS A 399 4.12 18.07 -7.37
N GLY A 400 5.00 17.89 -6.38
CA GLY A 400 6.40 18.31 -6.47
C GLY A 400 7.19 17.74 -7.66
N LEU A 401 6.78 16.58 -8.20
CA LEU A 401 7.40 15.96 -9.37
C LEU A 401 6.63 16.17 -10.67
N ASN A 402 5.43 16.75 -10.62
CA ASN A 402 4.65 17.00 -11.83
C ASN A 402 5.35 18.10 -12.66
N PRO A 403 5.70 17.86 -13.95
CA PRO A 403 6.36 18.85 -14.79
C PRO A 403 5.58 20.17 -14.90
N LYS A 404 4.25 20.13 -14.84
CA LYS A 404 3.40 21.33 -14.84
C LYS A 404 3.58 22.21 -13.60
N MET A 405 4.10 21.66 -12.49
CA MET A 405 4.30 22.41 -11.24
C MET A 405 5.45 23.41 -11.34
N SER A 406 6.56 23.00 -11.95
CA SER A 406 7.79 23.80 -12.02
C SER A 406 8.28 23.97 -13.44
N TYR A 407 7.36 24.23 -14.37
CA TYR A 407 7.59 24.25 -15.82
C TYR A 407 8.56 25.35 -16.28
N ALA A 408 8.65 26.46 -15.54
CA ALA A 408 9.50 27.59 -15.88
C ALA A 408 10.88 27.53 -15.20
N LEU A 409 11.09 26.65 -14.24
CA LEU A 409 12.36 26.53 -13.52
C LEU A 409 13.36 25.70 -14.31
N PRO A 410 14.63 26.13 -14.43
CA PRO A 410 15.68 25.34 -15.08
C PRO A 410 15.86 23.96 -14.41
N ASP A 411 16.02 22.91 -15.21
CA ASP A 411 16.13 21.54 -14.68
C ASP A 411 17.40 21.34 -13.83
N GLU A 412 18.50 22.01 -14.19
CA GLU A 412 19.75 22.00 -13.43
C GLU A 412 19.62 22.62 -12.03
N SER A 413 18.62 23.49 -11.83
CA SER A 413 18.36 24.12 -10.52
C SER A 413 17.53 23.25 -9.59
N LYS A 414 17.01 22.11 -10.08
CA LYS A 414 16.10 21.23 -9.35
C LYS A 414 16.79 19.93 -8.93
N PHE A 415 16.42 19.43 -7.75
CA PHE A 415 16.71 18.07 -7.30
C PHE A 415 15.39 17.44 -6.85
N LYS A 416 14.99 16.37 -7.50
CA LYS A 416 13.67 15.76 -7.36
C LYS A 416 13.73 14.51 -6.47
N ILE A 417 12.87 14.44 -5.45
CA ILE A 417 12.80 13.32 -4.51
C ILE A 417 11.37 12.77 -4.47
N TYR A 418 11.23 11.47 -4.75
CA TYR A 418 9.98 10.77 -4.49
C TYR A 418 10.05 10.04 -3.15
N ILE A 419 9.08 10.26 -2.27
CA ILE A 419 8.97 9.58 -0.97
C ILE A 419 7.68 8.78 -0.86
N SER A 420 7.80 7.51 -0.49
CA SER A 420 6.64 6.64 -0.23
C SER A 420 6.92 5.70 0.93
N ALA A 421 5.85 5.26 1.61
CA ALA A 421 5.94 4.24 2.65
C ALA A 421 5.81 2.85 2.01
N LEU A 422 6.91 2.32 1.49
CA LEU A 422 6.96 1.04 0.80
C LEU A 422 7.15 -0.08 1.83
N THR A 423 6.06 -0.71 2.28
CA THR A 423 6.09 -1.80 3.25
C THR A 423 6.93 -2.96 2.75
N SER A 424 7.94 -3.36 3.53
CA SER A 424 8.99 -4.30 3.10
C SER A 424 8.89 -5.67 3.74
N ILE A 425 8.10 -5.82 4.82
CA ILE A 425 7.80 -7.13 5.43
C ILE A 425 6.48 -7.67 4.90
N ASN A 426 6.34 -8.98 4.91
CA ASN A 426 5.12 -9.68 4.58
C ASN A 426 4.42 -10.24 5.83
N ILE A 427 3.17 -10.68 5.72
CA ILE A 427 2.52 -11.47 6.77
C ILE A 427 3.24 -12.81 6.90
N ASP A 428 3.41 -13.51 5.78
CA ASP A 428 4.22 -14.70 5.56
C ASP A 428 4.72 -14.70 4.11
N GLU A 429 5.47 -15.71 3.67
CA GLU A 429 6.12 -15.70 2.35
C GLU A 429 5.14 -15.50 1.19
N HIS A 430 3.91 -16.00 1.30
CA HIS A 430 2.91 -15.93 0.22
C HIS A 430 1.84 -14.86 0.41
N ASN A 431 1.86 -14.16 1.57
CA ASN A 431 0.89 -13.12 1.92
C ASN A 431 1.57 -11.77 2.13
N ARG A 432 1.64 -10.97 1.06
CA ARG A 432 2.22 -9.62 1.13
C ARG A 432 1.33 -8.64 1.88
N ILE A 433 1.93 -7.60 2.40
CA ILE A 433 1.24 -6.44 2.98
C ILE A 433 1.14 -5.34 1.92
N PRO A 434 -0.07 -4.91 1.54
CA PRO A 434 -0.23 -3.81 0.62
C PRO A 434 0.28 -2.49 1.21
N THR A 435 1.12 -1.77 0.47
CA THR A 435 1.60 -0.42 0.83
C THR A 435 0.46 0.55 1.13
N THR A 436 -0.66 0.37 0.44
CA THR A 436 -1.88 1.17 0.65
C THR A 436 -2.46 1.00 2.05
N ASP A 437 -2.37 -0.18 2.65
CA ASP A 437 -2.91 -0.45 3.98
C ASP A 437 -2.08 0.26 5.06
N ALA A 438 -0.75 0.22 4.95
CA ALA A 438 0.13 0.94 5.86
C ALA A 438 -0.13 2.45 5.82
N ARG A 439 -0.26 3.04 4.61
CA ARG A 439 -0.55 4.46 4.45
C ARG A 439 -1.96 4.84 4.93
N LEU A 440 -2.95 3.97 4.72
CA LEU A 440 -4.31 4.17 5.25
C LEU A 440 -4.30 4.20 6.78
N LEU A 441 -3.59 3.29 7.43
CA LEU A 441 -3.45 3.26 8.89
C LEU A 441 -2.70 4.50 9.41
N ARG A 442 -1.61 4.92 8.75
CA ARG A 442 -0.92 6.19 9.05
C ARG A 442 -1.90 7.37 8.99
N ARG A 443 -2.68 7.47 7.89
CA ARG A 443 -3.66 8.54 7.69
C ARG A 443 -4.75 8.51 8.76
N LEU A 444 -5.29 7.33 9.04
CA LEU A 444 -6.34 7.15 10.05
C LEU A 444 -5.91 7.70 11.41
N VAL A 445 -4.71 7.32 11.87
CA VAL A 445 -4.17 7.75 13.16
C VAL A 445 -3.87 9.24 13.17
N ARG A 446 -3.22 9.78 12.12
CA ARG A 446 -2.91 11.21 12.01
C ARG A 446 -4.17 12.07 11.97
N ASP A 447 -5.12 11.73 11.09
CA ASP A 447 -6.30 12.57 10.84
C ASP A 447 -7.22 12.62 12.08
N ALA A 448 -7.31 11.52 12.83
CA ALA A 448 -8.02 11.51 14.12
C ALA A 448 -7.34 12.43 15.17
N ARG A 449 -6.00 12.46 15.18
CA ARG A 449 -5.22 13.24 16.16
C ARG A 449 -5.16 14.73 15.82
N THR A 450 -4.93 15.10 14.55
CA THR A 450 -4.55 16.48 14.18
C THR A 450 -5.57 17.19 13.31
N ARG A 451 -6.44 16.45 12.60
CA ARG A 451 -7.36 17.03 11.62
C ARG A 451 -8.83 16.97 12.04
N GLY A 452 -9.12 16.45 13.23
CA GLY A 452 -10.48 16.30 13.75
C GLY A 452 -11.38 15.43 12.86
N SER A 453 -10.78 14.51 12.09
CA SER A 453 -11.50 13.61 11.18
C SER A 453 -11.66 12.26 11.83
N ASP A 454 -12.90 11.77 11.95
CA ASP A 454 -13.15 10.43 12.46
C ASP A 454 -12.72 9.34 11.48
N ALA A 455 -12.68 8.08 11.95
CA ALA A 455 -12.28 6.94 11.15
C ALA A 455 -13.17 6.72 9.93
N ARG A 456 -14.49 6.93 10.09
CA ARG A 456 -15.49 6.81 9.02
C ARG A 456 -15.18 7.73 7.86
N ARG A 457 -14.98 9.02 8.16
CA ARG A 457 -14.66 10.03 7.15
C ARG A 457 -13.36 9.69 6.42
N THR A 458 -12.31 9.28 7.16
CA THR A 458 -11.03 8.91 6.56
C THR A 458 -11.16 7.71 5.61
N LEU A 459 -11.89 6.65 5.99
CA LEU A 459 -12.12 5.49 5.14
C LEU A 459 -12.95 5.82 3.90
N ASN A 460 -14.00 6.63 4.04
CA ASN A 460 -14.85 7.03 2.92
C ASN A 460 -14.11 7.89 1.89
N MET A 461 -13.21 8.78 2.35
CA MET A 461 -12.39 9.61 1.47
C MET A 461 -11.26 8.84 0.78
N TRP A 462 -10.88 7.66 1.28
CA TRP A 462 -9.69 6.95 0.81
C TRP A 462 -9.73 6.59 -0.69
N ALA A 463 -10.89 6.23 -1.21
CA ALA A 463 -11.05 5.93 -2.63
C ALA A 463 -10.76 7.15 -3.52
N SER A 464 -11.19 8.35 -3.13
CA SER A 464 -10.91 9.60 -3.84
C SER A 464 -9.42 9.95 -3.79
N VAL A 465 -8.79 9.83 -2.61
CA VAL A 465 -7.35 10.03 -2.46
C VAL A 465 -6.57 9.09 -3.39
N ARG A 466 -6.95 7.82 -3.45
CA ARG A 466 -6.31 6.83 -4.34
C ARG A 466 -6.45 7.18 -5.82
N ARG A 467 -7.60 7.70 -6.26
CA ARG A 467 -7.76 8.19 -7.63
C ARG A 467 -6.80 9.34 -7.93
N GLY A 468 -6.76 10.35 -7.05
CA GLY A 468 -5.85 11.48 -7.19
C GLY A 468 -4.37 11.05 -7.26
N GLU A 469 -3.95 10.08 -6.44
CA GLU A 469 -2.60 9.53 -6.48
C GLU A 469 -2.28 8.86 -7.82
N HIS A 470 -3.19 8.06 -8.37
CA HIS A 470 -3.01 7.40 -9.66
C HIS A 470 -2.95 8.37 -10.83
N GLU A 471 -3.69 9.47 -10.77
CA GLU A 471 -3.76 10.46 -11.84
C GLU A 471 -2.63 11.49 -11.77
N ASN A 472 -2.23 11.89 -10.57
CA ASN A 472 -1.42 13.08 -10.37
C ASN A 472 -0.05 12.84 -9.72
N ILE A 473 0.23 11.64 -9.17
CA ILE A 473 1.47 11.38 -8.43
C ILE A 473 2.26 10.24 -9.06
N PHE A 474 1.67 9.05 -9.20
CA PHE A 474 2.37 7.86 -9.66
C PHE A 474 2.92 7.96 -11.09
N PRO A 475 2.27 8.65 -12.05
CA PRO A 475 2.84 8.82 -13.39
C PRO A 475 4.18 9.54 -13.42
N PHE A 476 4.50 10.32 -12.38
CA PHE A 476 5.72 11.12 -12.30
C PHE A 476 6.77 10.57 -11.33
N GLN A 477 6.54 9.42 -10.70
CA GLN A 477 7.45 8.88 -9.68
C GLN A 477 8.84 8.52 -10.21
N GLU A 478 8.93 8.08 -11.47
CA GLU A 478 10.20 7.73 -12.13
C GLU A 478 10.99 8.97 -12.62
N GLU A 479 10.40 10.18 -12.51
CA GLU A 479 11.08 11.44 -12.81
C GLU A 479 11.96 11.95 -11.66
N ALA A 480 12.01 11.24 -10.54
CA ALA A 480 12.82 11.60 -9.40
C ALA A 480 14.32 11.35 -9.64
N ASP A 481 15.19 12.18 -9.06
CA ASP A 481 16.62 11.88 -8.97
C ASP A 481 16.89 10.78 -7.93
N VAL A 482 16.05 10.69 -6.89
CA VAL A 482 16.13 9.71 -5.80
C VAL A 482 14.75 9.31 -5.32
N MET A 483 14.56 8.02 -5.02
CA MET A 483 13.40 7.51 -4.31
C MET A 483 13.78 7.16 -2.86
N PHE A 484 12.96 7.61 -1.89
CA PHE A 484 13.15 7.33 -0.47
C PHE A 484 11.99 6.50 0.09
N ASN A 485 12.30 5.36 0.68
CA ASN A 485 11.32 4.56 1.42
C ASN A 485 11.22 5.03 2.86
N SER A 486 10.07 5.59 3.25
CA SER A 486 9.79 6.06 4.61
C SER A 486 9.21 5.01 5.54
N ALA A 487 8.94 3.78 5.04
CA ALA A 487 8.38 2.72 5.87
C ALA A 487 9.39 2.23 6.91
N GLN A 488 8.88 1.96 8.12
CA GLN A 488 9.64 1.32 9.19
C GLN A 488 9.16 -0.13 9.35
N ILE A 489 10.08 -1.05 9.60
CA ILE A 489 9.74 -2.48 9.77
C ILE A 489 8.71 -2.68 10.88
N TYR A 490 8.80 -1.90 11.95
CA TYR A 490 7.95 -2.01 13.16
C TYR A 490 6.67 -1.15 13.12
N GLU A 491 6.46 -0.34 12.09
CA GLU A 491 5.42 0.72 12.12
C GLU A 491 4.00 0.19 12.26
N LEU A 492 3.68 -0.96 11.65
CA LEU A 492 2.33 -1.55 11.75
C LEU A 492 2.05 -2.08 13.17
N ALA A 493 3.06 -2.64 13.83
CA ALA A 493 2.99 -3.04 15.22
C ALA A 493 2.83 -1.82 16.17
N LEU A 494 3.45 -0.69 15.82
CA LEU A 494 3.29 0.58 16.51
C LEU A 494 1.91 1.18 16.29
N LEU A 495 1.46 1.29 15.03
CA LEU A 495 0.19 1.91 14.66
C LEU A 495 -1.03 1.14 15.19
N LYS A 496 -0.91 -0.17 15.40
CA LYS A 496 -1.99 -1.04 15.86
C LYS A 496 -2.74 -0.47 17.06
N GLN A 497 -2.04 -0.11 18.13
CA GLN A 497 -2.65 0.38 19.36
C GLN A 497 -3.44 1.68 19.19
N PHE A 498 -3.09 2.48 18.19
CA PHE A 498 -3.80 3.74 17.89
C PHE A 498 -4.94 3.53 16.90
N ALA A 499 -4.77 2.62 15.95
CA ALA A 499 -5.74 2.38 14.88
C ALA A 499 -6.92 1.49 15.32
N GLU A 500 -6.69 0.47 16.15
CA GLU A 500 -7.75 -0.46 16.57
C GLU A 500 -8.95 0.24 17.22
N PRO A 501 -8.80 1.14 18.22
CA PRO A 501 -9.94 1.83 18.81
C PRO A 501 -10.73 2.64 17.78
N LEU A 502 -10.04 3.29 16.84
CA LEU A 502 -10.67 4.06 15.76
C LEU A 502 -11.47 3.18 14.80
N LEU A 503 -10.95 2.01 14.45
CA LEU A 503 -11.63 1.05 13.58
C LEU A 503 -12.82 0.38 14.28
N PHE A 504 -12.73 0.11 15.59
CA PHE A 504 -13.83 -0.45 16.38
C PHE A 504 -15.00 0.54 16.56
N SER A 505 -14.78 1.85 16.42
CA SER A 505 -15.83 2.86 16.52
C SER A 505 -16.79 2.87 15.32
N ILE A 506 -16.51 2.10 14.27
CA ILE A 506 -17.33 2.05 13.04
C ILE A 506 -18.44 1.01 13.20
N ASP A 507 -19.69 1.48 13.11
CA ASP A 507 -20.89 0.66 13.26
C ASP A 507 -21.12 -0.28 12.08
N LYS A 508 -21.91 -1.36 12.31
CA LYS A 508 -22.18 -2.39 11.30
C LYS A 508 -22.95 -1.88 10.07
N ASP A 509 -23.74 -0.86 10.25
CA ASP A 509 -24.59 -0.29 9.21
C ASP A 509 -23.84 0.74 8.35
N ASP A 510 -22.59 1.05 8.71
CA ASP A 510 -21.75 1.98 7.96
C ASP A 510 -21.14 1.31 6.71
N PRO A 511 -21.14 1.98 5.55
CA PRO A 511 -20.51 1.46 4.32
C PRO A 511 -19.02 1.08 4.51
N SER A 512 -18.31 1.77 5.41
CA SER A 512 -16.89 1.51 5.72
C SER A 512 -16.65 0.30 6.63
N TYR A 513 -17.71 -0.33 7.16
CA TYR A 513 -17.59 -1.41 8.13
C TYR A 513 -16.77 -2.61 7.62
N PHE A 514 -16.96 -3.00 6.36
CA PHE A 514 -16.21 -4.11 5.76
C PHE A 514 -14.71 -3.83 5.73
N GLU A 515 -14.34 -2.61 5.36
CA GLU A 515 -12.94 -2.19 5.32
C GLU A 515 -12.34 -2.09 6.73
N ALA A 516 -13.09 -1.54 7.69
CA ALA A 516 -12.67 -1.51 9.09
C ALA A 516 -12.44 -2.92 9.64
N LYS A 517 -13.35 -3.86 9.37
CA LYS A 517 -13.20 -5.27 9.80
C LYS A 517 -12.03 -5.96 9.11
N ARG A 518 -11.76 -5.64 7.84
CA ARG A 518 -10.61 -6.15 7.11
C ARG A 518 -9.30 -5.69 7.76
N LEU A 519 -9.20 -4.39 8.07
CA LEU A 519 -8.02 -3.81 8.72
C LEU A 519 -7.82 -4.33 10.15
N LEU A 520 -8.90 -4.47 10.94
CA LEU A 520 -8.82 -5.09 12.27
C LEU A 520 -8.28 -6.52 12.19
N LYS A 521 -8.83 -7.33 11.26
CA LYS A 521 -8.34 -8.70 11.05
C LYS A 521 -6.88 -8.74 10.57
N PHE A 522 -6.47 -7.77 9.79
CA PHE A 522 -5.07 -7.60 9.38
C PHE A 522 -4.18 -7.25 10.58
N LEU A 523 -4.57 -6.30 11.42
CA LEU A 523 -3.81 -5.91 12.60
C LEU A 523 -3.70 -7.03 13.66
N ASP A 524 -4.62 -7.99 13.68
CA ASP A 524 -4.55 -9.16 14.57
C ASP A 524 -3.28 -10.01 14.40
N TYR A 525 -2.55 -9.89 13.27
CA TYR A 525 -1.29 -10.63 13.07
C TYR A 525 -0.13 -10.03 13.85
N PHE A 526 -0.20 -8.76 14.23
CA PHE A 526 0.87 -8.03 14.90
C PHE A 526 0.69 -8.03 16.42
N LEU A 527 1.78 -8.19 17.13
CA LEU A 527 1.88 -7.74 18.52
C LEU A 527 2.13 -6.23 18.54
N SER A 528 1.67 -5.54 19.59
CA SER A 528 1.86 -4.09 19.70
C SER A 528 3.26 -3.73 20.21
N VAL A 529 3.78 -2.61 19.68
CA VAL A 529 5.03 -2.00 20.14
C VAL A 529 4.70 -0.65 20.77
N PRO A 530 5.18 -0.34 21.98
CA PRO A 530 4.96 0.94 22.62
C PRO A 530 5.71 2.06 21.88
N SER A 531 5.23 3.30 22.00
CA SER A 531 5.82 4.46 21.33
C SER A 531 6.98 5.11 22.09
N GLU A 532 7.26 4.69 23.32
CA GLU A 532 8.28 5.30 24.20
C GLU A 532 9.68 5.22 23.62
N PHE A 533 10.00 4.15 22.90
CA PHE A 533 11.33 3.94 22.30
C PHE A 533 11.58 4.75 21.03
N LEU A 534 10.54 5.41 20.48
CA LEU A 534 10.69 6.19 19.25
C LEU A 534 11.45 7.49 19.50
N PRO A 535 12.51 7.79 18.74
CA PRO A 535 13.11 9.12 18.74
C PRO A 535 12.09 10.21 18.36
N ASN A 536 12.26 11.42 18.89
CA ASN A 536 11.33 12.52 18.64
C ASN A 536 11.35 13.01 17.19
N ASN A 537 12.43 12.77 16.45
CA ASN A 537 12.59 13.09 15.03
C ASN A 537 12.16 11.96 14.09
N SER A 538 11.68 10.82 14.60
CA SER A 538 11.19 9.71 13.78
C SER A 538 10.03 10.14 12.88
N ILE A 539 10.00 9.66 11.63
CA ILE A 539 8.86 9.87 10.70
C ILE A 539 7.56 9.32 11.30
N CYS A 540 7.61 8.25 12.08
CA CYS A 540 6.42 7.70 12.72
C CYS A 540 5.75 8.68 13.70
N ARG A 541 6.51 9.60 14.29
CA ARG A 541 5.99 10.63 15.19
C ARG A 541 5.01 11.60 14.52
N GLU A 542 5.11 11.81 13.22
CA GLU A 542 4.13 12.55 12.43
C GLU A 542 2.71 11.98 12.63
N PHE A 543 2.61 10.66 12.74
CA PHE A 543 1.32 9.96 12.84
C PHE A 543 0.88 9.78 14.30
N VAL A 544 1.75 9.23 15.15
CA VAL A 544 1.40 8.88 16.54
C VAL A 544 1.58 10.01 17.54
N GLY A 545 2.21 11.11 17.15
CA GLY A 545 2.46 12.27 18.03
C GLY A 545 3.81 12.25 18.71
N GLY A 546 4.13 13.35 19.38
CA GLY A 546 5.42 13.56 20.08
C GLY A 546 6.58 13.87 19.14
N SER A 547 6.30 14.40 17.93
CA SER A 547 7.34 14.92 17.03
C SER A 547 8.00 16.16 17.60
N CYS A 548 9.32 16.30 17.40
CA CYS A 548 10.03 17.57 17.64
C CYS A 548 9.82 18.58 16.49
N PHE A 549 9.20 18.15 15.40
CA PHE A 549 8.85 19.01 14.28
C PHE A 549 7.41 19.46 14.36
N ASN A 550 7.10 20.60 13.77
CA ASN A 550 5.74 21.04 13.58
C ASN A 550 5.14 20.34 12.34
N VAL A 551 4.38 19.26 12.57
CA VAL A 551 3.84 18.36 11.53
C VAL A 551 2.34 18.16 11.65
#